data_ae508be0015e5a4a3b57f032dcebe9ed
#
_entry.id   ae508be0015e5a4a3b57f032dcebe9ed
#
_cell.length_a   1.000
_cell.length_b   1.000
_cell.length_c   1.000
_cell.angle_alpha   90.00
_cell.angle_beta   90.00
_cell.angle_gamma   90.00
#
_symmetry.space_group_name_H-M   'P 1'
#
loop_
_entity.id
_entity.type
_entity.pdbx_description
1 polymer ?
#
loop_
_entity_poly.entity_id
_entity_poly.type
_entity_poly.pdbx_seq_one_letter_code
_entity_poly.pdbx_strand_id
1 'polypeptide(L)'
;MDYEPFAAIYDRWAEAAPDDIPFFVELAREADGPVVELAVGTGRVAIPVAKAIGRKVIGIDSSPGMLEQARAKGGDVLDLRLGDMRELELEEPAALIYVPYRSLLHLPTWADRRLLFERVAASLKPGGRFAWAAFAFDHAIAAKLDGRHQDEPVPHTLAYAVGDNRVDITLDSGGTISLWWATKNEWLGLIDVAGLELEALYGGFGREPFAEDSREYVFVARK
;
A
#
# COMPACT_ATOMS: atom_id res chain seq x y z
N MET A 1 2.92 -7.69 13.33
CA MET A 1 1.64 -8.37 13.01
C MET A 1 1.97 -9.64 12.27
N ASP A 2 1.31 -10.74 12.54
CA ASP A 2 1.57 -12.00 11.84
C ASP A 2 0.66 -12.09 10.61
N TYR A 3 1.26 -12.02 9.41
CA TYR A 3 0.55 -12.12 8.13
C TYR A 3 0.52 -13.53 7.55
N GLU A 4 1.14 -14.51 8.19
CA GLU A 4 1.21 -15.88 7.69
C GLU A 4 -0.18 -16.52 7.47
N PRO A 5 -1.18 -16.31 8.36
CA PRO A 5 -2.53 -16.82 8.11
C PRO A 5 -3.21 -16.21 6.87
N PHE A 6 -2.81 -14.99 6.50
CA PHE A 6 -3.36 -14.29 5.34
C PHE A 6 -2.67 -14.63 4.02
N ALA A 7 -1.41 -15.05 4.06
CA ALA A 7 -0.67 -15.37 2.84
C ALA A 7 -1.40 -16.38 1.96
N ALA A 8 -2.00 -17.41 2.57
CA ALA A 8 -2.71 -18.47 1.85
C ALA A 8 -4.02 -18.02 1.17
N ILE A 9 -4.65 -16.95 1.66
CA ILE A 9 -5.96 -16.47 1.18
C ILE A 9 -5.87 -15.10 0.51
N TYR A 10 -4.70 -14.47 0.54
CA TYR A 10 -4.52 -13.08 0.10
C TYR A 10 -4.97 -12.84 -1.33
N ASP A 11 -4.68 -13.75 -2.24
CA ASP A 11 -5.07 -13.57 -3.65
C ASP A 11 -6.59 -13.54 -3.81
N ARG A 12 -7.32 -14.42 -3.11
CA ARG A 12 -8.78 -14.38 -3.10
C ARG A 12 -9.30 -13.10 -2.45
N TRP A 13 -8.67 -12.66 -1.35
CA TRP A 13 -8.99 -11.37 -0.74
C TRP A 13 -8.79 -10.22 -1.73
N ALA A 14 -7.69 -10.27 -2.48
CA ALA A 14 -7.31 -9.23 -3.44
C ALA A 14 -8.13 -9.23 -4.74
N GLU A 15 -8.99 -10.23 -5.00
CA GLU A 15 -9.96 -10.19 -6.11
C GLU A 15 -10.94 -9.01 -5.99
N ALA A 16 -11.20 -8.55 -4.76
CA ALA A 16 -12.01 -7.36 -4.49
C ALA A 16 -11.20 -6.04 -4.53
N ALA A 17 -9.91 -6.09 -4.87
CA ALA A 17 -9.09 -4.88 -4.96
C ALA A 17 -9.59 -3.99 -6.13
N PRO A 18 -9.44 -2.67 -6.02
CA PRO A 18 -9.69 -1.78 -7.14
C PRO A 18 -8.72 -2.10 -8.29
N ASP A 19 -9.08 -1.67 -9.51
CA ASP A 19 -8.21 -1.79 -10.69
C ASP A 19 -7.07 -0.75 -10.62
N ASP A 20 -6.12 -0.99 -9.71
CA ASP A 20 -5.00 -0.11 -9.41
C ASP A 20 -3.74 -0.40 -10.24
N ILE A 21 -3.64 -1.57 -10.86
CA ILE A 21 -2.45 -2.00 -11.61
C ILE A 21 -2.09 -1.04 -12.76
N PRO A 22 -3.03 -0.60 -13.63
CA PRO A 22 -2.70 0.32 -14.72
C PRO A 22 -2.07 1.62 -14.23
N PHE A 23 -2.54 2.17 -13.11
CA PHE A 23 -2.01 3.39 -12.51
C PHE A 23 -0.53 3.26 -12.14
N PHE A 24 -0.15 2.18 -11.44
CA PHE A 24 1.24 1.95 -11.05
C PHE A 24 2.13 1.58 -12.25
N VAL A 25 1.58 0.88 -13.25
CA VAL A 25 2.28 0.63 -14.52
C VAL A 25 2.64 1.93 -15.23
N GLU A 26 1.72 2.88 -15.32
CA GLU A 26 1.98 4.18 -15.94
C GLU A 26 3.07 4.96 -15.21
N LEU A 27 2.98 5.06 -13.86
CA LEU A 27 4.02 5.72 -13.07
C LEU A 27 5.39 5.04 -13.24
N ALA A 28 5.42 3.71 -13.29
CA ALA A 28 6.66 2.97 -13.47
C ALA A 28 7.27 3.10 -14.87
N ARG A 29 6.46 3.28 -15.92
CA ARG A 29 6.94 3.57 -17.29
C ARG A 29 7.60 4.94 -17.38
N GLU A 30 7.12 5.92 -16.62
CA GLU A 30 7.70 7.26 -16.55
C GLU A 30 8.96 7.31 -15.66
N ALA A 31 9.20 6.27 -14.86
CA ALA A 31 10.32 6.23 -13.93
C ALA A 31 11.63 5.88 -14.62
N ASP A 32 12.59 6.78 -14.54
CA ASP A 32 13.91 6.66 -15.11
C ASP A 32 14.93 6.19 -14.04
N GLY A 33 14.85 4.96 -13.57
CA GLY A 33 15.68 4.40 -12.51
C GLY A 33 14.97 3.29 -11.72
N PRO A 34 15.53 2.83 -10.59
CA PRO A 34 14.95 1.75 -9.83
C PRO A 34 13.50 2.01 -9.43
N VAL A 35 12.67 0.96 -9.50
CA VAL A 35 11.27 0.96 -9.09
C VAL A 35 11.11 0.00 -7.91
N VAL A 36 10.48 0.47 -6.84
CA VAL A 36 10.34 -0.26 -5.58
C VAL A 36 8.88 -0.34 -5.17
N GLU A 37 8.40 -1.54 -4.84
CA GLU A 37 7.13 -1.76 -4.18
C GLU A 37 7.36 -2.15 -2.73
N LEU A 38 6.79 -1.40 -1.79
CA LEU A 38 6.77 -1.74 -0.37
C LEU A 38 5.49 -2.49 -0.03
N ALA A 39 5.59 -3.47 0.87
CA ALA A 39 4.55 -4.45 1.15
C ALA A 39 4.11 -5.17 -0.14
N VAL A 40 5.09 -5.75 -0.83
CA VAL A 40 4.87 -6.37 -2.16
C VAL A 40 3.91 -7.56 -2.11
N GLY A 41 3.72 -8.16 -0.94
CA GLY A 41 2.81 -9.28 -0.75
C GLY A 41 3.13 -10.45 -1.68
N THR A 42 2.11 -10.94 -2.37
CA THR A 42 2.24 -12.03 -3.35
C THR A 42 2.67 -11.56 -4.76
N GLY A 43 3.04 -10.28 -4.89
CA GLY A 43 3.47 -9.70 -6.17
C GLY A 43 2.32 -9.28 -7.09
N ARG A 44 1.10 -9.10 -6.57
CA ARG A 44 -0.10 -8.77 -7.35
C ARG A 44 0.11 -7.56 -8.28
N VAL A 45 0.77 -6.50 -7.79
CA VAL A 45 1.05 -5.29 -8.57
C VAL A 45 2.47 -5.31 -9.14
N ALA A 46 3.48 -5.73 -8.38
CA ALA A 46 4.88 -5.72 -8.81
C ALA A 46 5.13 -6.57 -10.07
N ILE A 47 4.50 -7.75 -10.18
CA ILE A 47 4.70 -8.64 -11.34
C ILE A 47 4.19 -7.99 -12.64
N PRO A 48 2.94 -7.51 -12.74
CA PRO A 48 2.48 -6.77 -13.92
C PRO A 48 3.31 -5.54 -14.23
N VAL A 49 3.69 -4.75 -13.20
CA VAL A 49 4.55 -3.58 -13.36
C VAL A 49 5.90 -3.98 -13.98
N ALA A 50 6.60 -4.95 -13.39
CA ALA A 50 7.90 -5.41 -13.89
C ALA A 50 7.83 -5.89 -15.34
N LYS A 51 6.78 -6.66 -15.68
CA LYS A 51 6.54 -7.12 -17.06
C LYS A 51 6.30 -5.94 -18.02
N ALA A 52 5.52 -4.95 -17.61
CA ALA A 52 5.17 -3.79 -18.43
C ALA A 52 6.34 -2.86 -18.72
N ILE A 53 7.30 -2.76 -17.76
CA ILE A 53 8.50 -1.90 -17.92
C ILE A 53 9.73 -2.68 -18.43
N GLY A 54 9.66 -4.01 -18.55
CA GLY A 54 10.74 -4.85 -19.05
C GLY A 54 12.00 -4.91 -18.16
N ARG A 55 11.86 -4.59 -16.87
CA ARG A 55 12.95 -4.61 -15.89
C ARG A 55 12.45 -5.05 -14.52
N LYS A 56 13.37 -5.49 -13.64
CA LYS A 56 13.00 -5.95 -12.31
C LYS A 56 12.44 -4.81 -11.47
N VAL A 57 11.43 -5.14 -10.66
CA VAL A 57 10.93 -4.32 -9.56
C VAL A 57 11.49 -4.89 -8.27
N ILE A 58 11.99 -4.01 -7.39
CA ILE A 58 12.41 -4.37 -6.04
C ILE A 58 11.15 -4.48 -5.21
N GLY A 59 10.86 -5.66 -4.67
CA GLY A 59 9.70 -5.92 -3.81
C GLY A 59 10.15 -6.19 -2.38
N ILE A 60 9.67 -5.40 -1.43
CA ILE A 60 9.99 -5.55 0.00
C ILE A 60 8.74 -5.95 0.76
N ASP A 61 8.81 -7.00 1.57
CA ASP A 61 7.73 -7.44 2.45
C ASP A 61 8.29 -8.02 3.75
N SER A 62 7.55 -7.89 4.83
CA SER A 62 7.92 -8.43 6.14
C SER A 62 7.47 -9.88 6.37
N SER A 63 6.62 -10.44 5.49
CA SER A 63 6.12 -11.82 5.57
C SER A 63 6.90 -12.75 4.63
N PRO A 64 7.62 -13.74 5.17
CA PRO A 64 8.26 -14.77 4.36
C PRO A 64 7.27 -15.55 3.48
N GLY A 65 6.07 -15.86 3.99
CA GLY A 65 5.04 -16.58 3.24
C GLY A 65 4.50 -15.81 2.04
N MET A 66 4.34 -14.48 2.17
CA MET A 66 4.00 -13.61 1.04
C MET A 66 5.09 -13.64 -0.04
N LEU A 67 6.35 -13.49 0.36
CA LEU A 67 7.48 -13.51 -0.57
C LEU A 67 7.65 -14.87 -1.26
N GLU A 68 7.35 -15.97 -0.57
CA GLU A 68 7.38 -17.30 -1.19
C GLU A 68 6.36 -17.41 -2.33
N GLN A 69 5.14 -16.93 -2.11
CA GLN A 69 4.12 -16.88 -3.15
C GLN A 69 4.51 -15.96 -4.31
N ALA A 70 5.07 -14.78 -4.01
CA ALA A 70 5.56 -13.88 -5.04
C ALA A 70 6.65 -14.53 -5.92
N ARG A 71 7.58 -15.27 -5.31
CA ARG A 71 8.61 -16.05 -6.05
C ARG A 71 8.00 -17.10 -6.94
N ALA A 72 7.00 -17.84 -6.43
CA ALA A 72 6.32 -18.88 -7.20
C ALA A 72 5.59 -18.34 -8.43
N LYS A 73 5.04 -17.10 -8.34
CA LYS A 73 4.25 -16.48 -9.42
C LYS A 73 5.09 -15.74 -10.47
N GLY A 74 6.17 -15.12 -10.06
CA GLY A 74 6.93 -14.23 -10.94
C GLY A 74 8.31 -13.85 -10.43
N GLY A 75 8.98 -14.76 -9.71
CA GLY A 75 10.28 -14.48 -9.10
C GLY A 75 11.38 -14.02 -10.06
N ASP A 76 11.29 -14.39 -11.33
CA ASP A 76 12.30 -14.00 -12.35
C ASP A 76 12.28 -12.50 -12.67
N VAL A 77 11.12 -11.85 -12.50
CA VAL A 77 10.95 -10.41 -12.82
C VAL A 77 11.01 -9.51 -11.59
N LEU A 78 11.17 -10.08 -10.39
CA LEU A 78 11.26 -9.34 -9.13
C LEU A 78 12.64 -9.50 -8.47
N ASP A 79 13.05 -8.49 -7.70
CA ASP A 79 14.11 -8.56 -6.70
C ASP A 79 13.44 -8.51 -5.32
N LEU A 80 13.17 -9.70 -4.75
CA LEU A 80 12.40 -9.85 -3.52
C LEU A 80 13.28 -9.82 -2.27
N ARG A 81 12.98 -8.91 -1.36
CA ARG A 81 13.72 -8.69 -0.14
C ARG A 81 12.81 -8.81 1.08
N LEU A 82 13.24 -9.58 2.08
CA LEU A 82 12.57 -9.62 3.39
C LEU A 82 12.98 -8.39 4.19
N GLY A 83 12.01 -7.60 4.64
CA GLY A 83 12.29 -6.40 5.43
C GLY A 83 11.05 -5.65 5.84
N ASP A 84 11.19 -4.82 6.86
CA ASP A 84 10.15 -3.86 7.28
C ASP A 84 10.27 -2.58 6.46
N MET A 85 9.16 -2.09 5.93
CA MET A 85 9.14 -0.86 5.14
C MET A 85 9.67 0.37 5.92
N ARG A 86 9.58 0.35 7.26
CA ARG A 86 10.12 1.40 8.15
C ARG A 86 11.64 1.42 8.21
N GLU A 87 12.28 0.34 7.78
CA GLU A 87 13.73 0.16 7.75
C GLU A 87 14.28 0.25 6.33
N LEU A 88 13.51 0.86 5.41
CA LEU A 88 13.89 0.99 4.01
C LEU A 88 15.27 1.61 3.84
N GLU A 89 16.16 0.85 3.21
CA GLU A 89 17.48 1.29 2.75
C GLU A 89 17.73 0.70 1.36
N LEU A 90 18.17 1.53 0.43
CA LEU A 90 18.47 1.14 -0.94
C LEU A 90 19.93 1.46 -1.28
N GLU A 91 20.59 0.57 -2.01
CA GLU A 91 21.95 0.80 -2.52
C GLU A 91 21.97 1.93 -3.56
N GLU A 92 20.93 2.01 -4.39
CA GLU A 92 20.75 3.06 -5.39
C GLU A 92 19.44 3.80 -5.14
N PRO A 93 19.43 5.15 -5.23
CA PRO A 93 18.21 5.93 -5.07
C PRO A 93 17.14 5.56 -6.11
N ALA A 94 15.91 5.34 -5.65
CA ALA A 94 14.80 4.94 -6.49
C ALA A 94 14.22 6.13 -7.29
N ALA A 95 13.74 5.85 -8.50
CA ALA A 95 12.96 6.80 -9.28
C ALA A 95 11.47 6.76 -8.92
N LEU A 96 10.99 5.59 -8.48
CA LEU A 96 9.63 5.40 -7.99
C LEU A 96 9.64 4.43 -6.81
N ILE A 97 9.00 4.85 -5.72
CA ILE A 97 8.61 3.97 -4.62
C ILE A 97 7.10 4.02 -4.54
N TYR A 98 6.43 2.87 -4.39
CA TYR A 98 4.98 2.86 -4.24
C TYR A 98 4.50 1.80 -3.25
N VAL A 99 3.31 2.08 -2.69
CA VAL A 99 2.63 1.21 -1.72
C VAL A 99 1.18 1.04 -2.15
N PRO A 100 0.82 -0.05 -2.84
CA PRO A 100 -0.54 -0.26 -3.29
C PRO A 100 -1.47 -0.79 -2.18
N TYR A 101 -2.75 -0.85 -2.51
CA TYR A 101 -3.78 -1.60 -1.78
C TYR A 101 -3.83 -1.33 -0.28
N ARG A 102 -3.71 -0.05 0.13
CA ARG A 102 -3.89 0.37 1.53
C ARG A 102 -2.83 -0.16 2.52
N SER A 103 -1.71 -0.70 2.03
CA SER A 103 -0.71 -1.34 2.90
C SER A 103 -0.09 -0.37 3.91
N LEU A 104 -0.08 0.95 3.65
CA LEU A 104 0.33 1.95 4.64
C LEU A 104 -0.56 1.98 5.90
N LEU A 105 -1.81 1.52 5.80
CA LEU A 105 -2.72 1.47 6.92
C LEU A 105 -2.38 0.38 7.94
N HIS A 106 -1.40 -0.49 7.66
CA HIS A 106 -0.85 -1.42 8.64
C HIS A 106 0.11 -0.75 9.63
N LEU A 107 0.51 0.50 9.39
CA LEU A 107 1.33 1.27 10.32
C LEU A 107 0.44 1.95 11.36
N PRO A 108 0.52 1.52 12.66
CA PRO A 108 -0.47 1.90 13.67
C PRO A 108 -0.34 3.34 14.14
N THR A 109 0.87 3.91 14.12
CA THR A 109 1.12 5.21 14.72
C THR A 109 1.56 6.26 13.71
N TRP A 110 1.33 7.51 14.05
CA TRP A 110 1.87 8.63 13.27
C TRP A 110 3.40 8.58 13.20
N ALA A 111 4.06 8.14 14.28
CA ALA A 111 5.52 8.01 14.34
C ALA A 111 6.04 6.96 13.36
N ASP A 112 5.36 5.79 13.24
CA ASP A 112 5.72 4.75 12.27
C ASP A 112 5.59 5.26 10.83
N ARG A 113 4.49 5.96 10.53
CA ARG A 113 4.26 6.55 9.20
C ARG A 113 5.28 7.63 8.89
N ARG A 114 5.56 8.51 9.84
CA ARG A 114 6.59 9.54 9.71
C ARG A 114 7.95 8.92 9.40
N LEU A 115 8.35 7.90 10.16
CA LEU A 115 9.61 7.20 9.93
C LEU A 115 9.67 6.63 8.50
N LEU A 116 8.59 5.96 8.05
CA LEU A 116 8.52 5.47 6.67
C LEU A 116 8.66 6.60 5.65
N PHE A 117 7.93 7.70 5.79
CA PHE A 117 7.99 8.82 4.84
C PHE A 117 9.40 9.44 4.78
N GLU A 118 10.08 9.60 5.93
CA GLU A 118 11.47 10.06 6.01
C GLU A 118 12.42 9.07 5.31
N ARG A 119 12.24 7.75 5.49
CA ARG A 119 13.02 6.71 4.81
C ARG A 119 12.77 6.69 3.30
N VAL A 120 11.53 6.84 2.87
CA VAL A 120 11.18 6.96 1.45
C VAL A 120 11.83 8.20 0.85
N ALA A 121 11.72 9.36 1.50
CA ALA A 121 12.33 10.58 1.01
C ALA A 121 13.87 10.45 0.90
N ALA A 122 14.52 9.80 1.88
CA ALA A 122 15.95 9.53 1.83
C ALA A 122 16.32 8.60 0.66
N SER A 123 15.49 7.60 0.37
CA SER A 123 15.72 6.57 -0.65
C SER A 123 15.35 6.99 -2.07
N LEU A 124 14.62 8.09 -2.25
CA LEU A 124 14.30 8.63 -3.57
C LEU A 124 15.45 9.45 -4.14
N LYS A 125 15.66 9.39 -5.46
CA LYS A 125 16.50 10.33 -6.19
C LYS A 125 15.83 11.71 -6.28
N PRO A 126 16.56 12.80 -6.56
CA PRO A 126 15.94 14.09 -6.90
C PRO A 126 14.95 13.94 -8.07
N GLY A 127 13.71 14.44 -7.89
CA GLY A 127 12.61 14.26 -8.83
C GLY A 127 11.95 12.89 -8.81
N GLY A 128 12.40 11.97 -7.94
CA GLY A 128 11.76 10.67 -7.74
C GLY A 128 10.39 10.79 -7.08
N ARG A 129 9.51 9.82 -7.31
CA ARG A 129 8.11 9.85 -6.87
C ARG A 129 7.84 8.82 -5.79
N PHE A 130 6.96 9.19 -4.85
CA PHE A 130 6.33 8.27 -3.91
C PHE A 130 4.83 8.23 -4.17
N ALA A 131 4.27 7.04 -4.43
CA ALA A 131 2.84 6.88 -4.68
C ALA A 131 2.22 5.86 -3.73
N TRP A 132 1.04 6.15 -3.17
CA TRP A 132 0.31 5.21 -2.31
C TRP A 132 -1.19 5.42 -2.39
N ALA A 133 -1.93 4.41 -1.92
CA ALA A 133 -3.38 4.48 -1.79
C ALA A 133 -3.82 4.20 -0.36
N ALA A 134 -4.90 4.84 0.06
CA ALA A 134 -5.58 4.62 1.32
C ALA A 134 -7.07 4.89 1.15
N PHE A 135 -7.93 4.21 1.92
CA PHE A 135 -9.35 4.57 1.90
C PHE A 135 -9.60 5.90 2.62
N ALA A 136 -10.52 6.69 2.11
CA ALA A 136 -11.08 7.83 2.80
C ALA A 136 -12.13 7.31 3.80
N PHE A 137 -11.89 7.52 5.11
CA PHE A 137 -12.79 7.03 6.15
C PHE A 137 -14.17 7.68 6.06
N ASP A 138 -15.20 6.84 6.12
CA ASP A 138 -16.61 7.26 6.08
C ASP A 138 -17.36 6.70 7.28
N HIS A 139 -17.84 7.60 8.14
CA HIS A 139 -18.61 7.24 9.34
C HIS A 139 -19.90 6.46 9.04
N ALA A 140 -20.57 6.75 7.92
CA ALA A 140 -21.81 6.06 7.56
C ALA A 140 -21.52 4.61 7.13
N ILE A 141 -20.42 4.38 6.41
CA ILE A 141 -19.95 3.03 6.05
C ILE A 141 -19.53 2.29 7.32
N ALA A 142 -18.73 2.91 8.18
CA ALA A 142 -18.30 2.30 9.43
C ALA A 142 -19.50 1.89 10.31
N ALA A 143 -20.46 2.80 10.53
CA ALA A 143 -21.67 2.51 11.31
C ALA A 143 -22.54 1.40 10.69
N LYS A 144 -22.52 1.24 9.36
CA LYS A 144 -23.25 0.16 8.66
C LYS A 144 -22.57 -1.19 8.80
N LEU A 145 -21.23 -1.22 8.82
CA LEU A 145 -20.46 -2.47 8.75
C LEU A 145 -19.94 -2.95 10.10
N ASP A 146 -19.93 -2.09 11.12
CA ASP A 146 -19.41 -2.40 12.44
C ASP A 146 -20.14 -3.61 13.07
N GLY A 147 -19.37 -4.58 13.54
CA GLY A 147 -19.84 -5.83 14.10
C GLY A 147 -20.55 -6.78 13.10
N ARG A 148 -20.53 -6.46 11.80
CA ARG A 148 -21.21 -7.27 10.79
C ARG A 148 -20.28 -8.25 10.12
N HIS A 149 -20.77 -9.48 9.99
CA HIS A 149 -20.17 -10.53 9.18
C HIS A 149 -20.36 -10.23 7.69
N GLN A 150 -19.31 -10.51 6.93
CA GLN A 150 -19.27 -10.41 5.46
C GLN A 150 -18.82 -11.77 4.90
N ASP A 151 -19.51 -12.29 3.88
CA ASP A 151 -19.14 -13.56 3.26
C ASP A 151 -18.08 -13.39 2.17
N GLU A 152 -18.02 -12.20 1.56
CA GLU A 152 -17.13 -11.92 0.43
C GLU A 152 -16.11 -10.81 0.78
N PRO A 153 -14.89 -10.82 0.20
CA PRO A 153 -14.31 -11.83 -0.72
C PRO A 153 -13.94 -13.15 -0.02
N VAL A 154 -13.77 -13.14 1.28
CA VAL A 154 -13.64 -14.29 2.18
C VAL A 154 -14.42 -14.01 3.45
N PRO A 155 -14.97 -15.03 4.15
CA PRO A 155 -15.75 -14.82 5.37
C PRO A 155 -14.97 -14.11 6.46
N HIS A 156 -15.49 -12.95 6.92
CA HIS A 156 -14.84 -12.11 7.93
C HIS A 156 -15.83 -11.21 8.66
N THR A 157 -15.41 -10.68 9.80
CA THR A 157 -16.15 -9.67 10.56
C THR A 157 -15.32 -8.39 10.69
N LEU A 158 -15.97 -7.24 10.56
CA LEU A 158 -15.37 -5.92 10.75
C LEU A 158 -15.72 -5.39 12.14
N ALA A 159 -14.75 -4.81 12.85
CA ALA A 159 -14.95 -4.08 14.09
C ALA A 159 -14.22 -2.72 14.04
N TYR A 160 -14.97 -1.63 14.23
CA TYR A 160 -14.44 -0.27 14.14
C TYR A 160 -14.15 0.31 15.54
N ALA A 161 -12.89 0.63 15.81
CA ALA A 161 -12.45 1.41 16.97
C ALA A 161 -12.20 2.86 16.53
N VAL A 162 -13.29 3.63 16.38
CA VAL A 162 -13.25 4.98 15.80
C VAL A 162 -12.35 5.92 16.62
N GLY A 163 -12.30 5.79 17.94
CA GLY A 163 -11.43 6.60 18.80
C GLY A 163 -9.93 6.34 18.56
N ASP A 164 -9.58 5.19 17.99
CA ASP A 164 -8.21 4.80 17.68
C ASP A 164 -7.89 4.92 16.18
N ASN A 165 -8.82 5.43 15.37
CA ASN A 165 -8.75 5.43 13.91
C ASN A 165 -8.45 4.02 13.35
N ARG A 166 -9.08 2.97 13.90
CA ARG A 166 -8.76 1.59 13.58
C ARG A 166 -10.00 0.79 13.14
N VAL A 167 -9.80 -0.07 12.14
CA VAL A 167 -10.72 -1.17 11.83
C VAL A 167 -9.98 -2.49 11.95
N ASP A 168 -10.57 -3.43 12.67
CA ASP A 168 -10.11 -4.80 12.79
C ASP A 168 -10.92 -5.68 11.85
N ILE A 169 -10.23 -6.50 11.07
CA ILE A 169 -10.79 -7.46 10.10
C ILE A 169 -10.44 -8.83 10.64
N THR A 170 -11.42 -9.53 11.21
CA THR A 170 -11.22 -10.87 11.77
C THR A 170 -11.77 -11.92 10.81
N LEU A 171 -10.90 -12.81 10.34
CA LEU A 171 -11.27 -13.91 9.45
C LEU A 171 -11.95 -15.05 10.22
N ASP A 172 -12.95 -15.68 9.63
CA ASP A 172 -13.57 -16.89 10.18
C ASP A 172 -12.59 -18.06 10.24
N SER A 173 -11.61 -18.10 9.35
CA SER A 173 -10.51 -19.08 9.35
C SER A 173 -9.48 -18.86 10.47
N GLY A 174 -9.60 -17.75 11.21
CA GLY A 174 -8.68 -17.31 12.27
C GLY A 174 -7.71 -16.22 11.79
N GLY A 175 -7.26 -15.42 12.74
CA GLY A 175 -6.39 -14.26 12.49
C GLY A 175 -7.16 -12.94 12.36
N THR A 176 -6.50 -11.86 12.76
CA THR A 176 -7.05 -10.50 12.68
C THR A 176 -6.01 -9.58 12.05
N ILE A 177 -6.45 -8.80 11.06
CA ILE A 177 -5.69 -7.67 10.51
C ILE A 177 -6.28 -6.39 11.06
N SER A 178 -5.43 -5.47 11.47
CA SER A 178 -5.84 -4.12 11.86
C SER A 178 -5.34 -3.12 10.84
N LEU A 179 -6.22 -2.19 10.46
CA LEU A 179 -5.91 -1.07 9.59
C LEU A 179 -6.18 0.23 10.35
N TRP A 180 -5.19 1.12 10.39
CA TRP A 180 -5.31 2.43 11.01
C TRP A 180 -5.42 3.50 9.92
N TRP A 181 -6.62 4.08 9.76
CA TRP A 181 -6.80 5.14 8.78
C TRP A 181 -6.20 6.46 9.22
N ALA A 182 -5.97 7.32 8.26
CA ALA A 182 -5.56 8.71 8.45
C ALA A 182 -6.42 9.64 7.61
N THR A 183 -6.58 10.86 8.08
CA THR A 183 -7.26 11.93 7.34
C THR A 183 -6.37 12.46 6.21
N LYS A 184 -6.99 13.15 5.24
CA LYS A 184 -6.25 13.85 4.20
C LYS A 184 -5.16 14.76 4.77
N ASN A 185 -5.48 15.51 5.83
CA ASN A 185 -4.53 16.45 6.41
C ASN A 185 -3.36 15.78 7.13
N GLU A 186 -3.57 14.59 7.72
CA GLU A 186 -2.46 13.80 8.27
C GLU A 186 -1.51 13.32 7.16
N TRP A 187 -2.04 12.87 6.01
CA TRP A 187 -1.21 12.49 4.87
C TRP A 187 -0.42 13.69 4.31
N LEU A 188 -1.05 14.86 4.18
CA LEU A 188 -0.39 16.09 3.75
C LEU A 188 0.70 16.51 4.73
N GLY A 189 0.44 16.41 6.04
CA GLY A 189 1.44 16.67 7.07
C GLY A 189 2.65 15.71 7.00
N LEU A 190 2.45 14.43 6.67
CA LEU A 190 3.52 13.46 6.49
C LEU A 190 4.39 13.79 5.25
N ILE A 191 3.78 14.23 4.16
CA ILE A 191 4.49 14.73 2.97
C ILE A 191 5.41 15.91 3.35
N ASP A 192 4.85 16.91 4.06
CA ASP A 192 5.55 18.12 4.45
C ASP A 192 6.74 17.83 5.38
N VAL A 193 6.52 17.07 6.46
CA VAL A 193 7.60 16.76 7.42
C VAL A 193 8.70 15.87 6.84
N ALA A 194 8.44 15.11 5.79
CA ALA A 194 9.44 14.33 5.08
C ALA A 194 10.20 15.14 4.01
N GLY A 195 9.83 16.40 3.80
CA GLY A 195 10.44 17.26 2.76
C GLY A 195 10.09 16.82 1.35
N LEU A 196 8.93 16.19 1.16
CA LEU A 196 8.37 15.84 -0.12
C LEU A 196 7.37 16.94 -0.56
N GLU A 197 7.09 17.01 -1.85
CA GLU A 197 6.08 17.89 -2.42
C GLU A 197 4.90 17.08 -2.96
N LEU A 198 3.65 17.51 -2.67
CA LEU A 198 2.47 16.90 -3.26
C LEU A 198 2.46 17.17 -4.77
N GLU A 199 2.58 16.12 -5.59
CA GLU A 199 2.41 16.22 -7.04
C GLU A 199 0.94 16.09 -7.44
N ALA A 200 0.22 15.11 -6.87
CA ALA A 200 -1.18 14.88 -7.15
C ALA A 200 -1.91 14.17 -6.00
N LEU A 201 -3.22 14.44 -5.88
CA LEU A 201 -4.17 13.70 -5.08
C LEU A 201 -5.39 13.38 -5.93
N TYR A 202 -5.64 12.09 -6.15
CA TYR A 202 -6.78 11.60 -6.90
C TYR A 202 -7.79 10.90 -5.99
N GLY A 203 -9.05 10.87 -6.41
CA GLY A 203 -10.16 10.16 -5.76
C GLY A 203 -10.29 8.69 -6.21
N GLY A 204 -9.47 8.28 -7.17
CA GLY A 204 -9.45 6.92 -7.73
C GLY A 204 -8.24 6.71 -8.64
N PHE A 205 -8.06 5.47 -9.12
CA PHE A 205 -6.92 5.07 -9.94
C PHE A 205 -7.01 5.49 -11.41
N GLY A 206 -8.20 5.95 -11.87
CA GLY A 206 -8.39 6.60 -13.18
C GLY A 206 -7.93 8.06 -13.20
N ARG A 207 -7.27 8.54 -12.12
CA ARG A 207 -6.80 9.93 -11.95
C ARG A 207 -7.94 10.96 -11.86
N GLU A 208 -9.12 10.54 -11.40
CA GLU A 208 -10.21 11.45 -11.08
C GLU A 208 -9.77 12.39 -9.96
N PRO A 209 -10.01 13.70 -10.05
CA PRO A 209 -9.70 14.63 -8.96
C PRO A 209 -10.38 14.19 -7.66
N PHE A 210 -9.67 14.30 -6.54
CA PHE A 210 -10.25 14.02 -5.23
C PHE A 210 -11.39 15.00 -4.94
N ALA A 211 -12.57 14.46 -4.61
CA ALA A 211 -13.79 15.19 -4.28
C ALA A 211 -14.36 14.72 -2.93
N GLU A 212 -15.42 15.37 -2.44
CA GLU A 212 -16.02 15.08 -1.14
C GLU A 212 -16.65 13.67 -1.06
N ASP A 213 -17.06 13.10 -2.17
CA ASP A 213 -17.63 11.76 -2.27
C ASP A 213 -16.60 10.67 -2.62
N SER A 214 -15.32 11.04 -2.78
CA SER A 214 -14.24 10.09 -3.03
C SER A 214 -14.07 9.12 -1.88
N ARG A 215 -13.90 7.84 -2.21
CA ARG A 215 -13.72 6.75 -1.23
C ARG A 215 -12.27 6.32 -1.08
N GLU A 216 -11.42 6.77 -1.96
CA GLU A 216 -9.98 6.49 -1.96
C GLU A 216 -9.18 7.80 -1.97
N TYR A 217 -8.05 7.77 -1.30
CA TYR A 217 -6.95 8.69 -1.52
C TYR A 217 -5.92 7.97 -2.39
N VAL A 218 -5.58 8.53 -3.53
CA VAL A 218 -4.45 8.08 -4.35
C VAL A 218 -3.46 9.24 -4.45
N PHE A 219 -2.41 9.16 -3.67
CA PHE A 219 -1.40 10.22 -3.56
C PHE A 219 -0.21 9.94 -4.47
N VAL A 220 0.33 11.00 -5.05
CA VAL A 220 1.65 11.04 -5.65
C VAL A 220 2.40 12.23 -5.07
N ALA A 221 3.54 11.97 -4.45
CA ALA A 221 4.45 12.99 -3.94
C ALA A 221 5.80 12.90 -4.64
N ARG A 222 6.55 13.99 -4.68
CA ARG A 222 7.85 14.10 -5.35
C ARG A 222 8.93 14.59 -4.37
N LYS A 223 10.16 14.11 -4.56
CA LYS A 223 11.36 14.62 -3.89
C LYS A 223 11.98 15.76 -4.65
#